data_2bc990c3ff27866ae9b63b892c481e10
#
_entry.id   2bc990c3ff27866ae9b63b892c481e10
#
_cell.length_a   1.000
_cell.length_b   1.000
_cell.length_c   1.000
_cell.angle_alpha   90.00
_cell.angle_beta   90.00
_cell.angle_gamma   90.00
#
_symmetry.space_group_name_H-M   'P 1'
#
loop_
_entity.id
_entity.type
_entity.pdbx_description
1 polymer ?
#
loop_
_entity_poly.entity_id
_entity_poly.type
_entity_poly.pdbx_seq_one_letter_code
_entity_poly.pdbx_strand_id
1 'polypeptide(L)'
;LLLLLPILAFFSLFVGSNSSSDTDINTNTPQQQTAKVIWDRVLKEGGTKEGAAALLGNNQAESELQPSIIQSNATYNEAKAMDTTLGGYAFGLAQWDSGRRVNLLNYAKSQKKSWTDTNLQVEFMFEQDGTDSTLLKQLVKGTNVKQTTEDIMRKWERAGAVDSLPKRQGFAEYWYTFMTTGGDSGTGGGSGITPDIPSGWTLDKPINTSGYIASSYEYKQCTWFTWN
;
A
#
# COMPACT_ATOMS: atom_id res chain seq x y z
N LEU A 1 25.14 20.83 -59.63
CA LEU A 1 25.57 21.04 -58.24
C LEU A 1 24.36 21.48 -57.44
N LEU A 2 23.66 20.51 -56.83
CA LEU A 2 22.46 20.74 -56.04
C LEU A 2 22.85 20.80 -54.58
N LEU A 3 22.75 21.98 -53.96
CA LEU A 3 22.98 22.17 -52.53
C LEU A 3 21.73 21.75 -51.75
N LEU A 4 21.85 20.68 -50.97
CA LEU A 4 20.87 20.29 -49.94
C LEU A 4 21.17 21.05 -48.65
N LEU A 5 20.29 21.99 -48.31
CA LEU A 5 20.26 22.62 -46.98
C LEU A 5 19.53 21.69 -45.99
N PRO A 6 20.04 21.42 -44.77
CA PRO A 6 19.30 20.71 -43.76
C PRO A 6 18.31 21.65 -43.08
N ILE A 7 17.05 21.25 -43.07
CA ILE A 7 16.00 21.89 -42.29
C ILE A 7 16.22 21.52 -40.81
N LEU A 8 16.71 22.48 -40.04
CA LEU A 8 16.67 22.37 -38.57
C LEU A 8 15.25 22.57 -38.10
N ALA A 9 14.60 21.48 -37.72
CA ALA A 9 13.34 21.54 -36.99
C ALA A 9 13.64 21.96 -35.54
N PHE A 10 13.28 23.19 -35.18
CA PHE A 10 13.25 23.65 -33.79
C PHE A 10 12.08 22.95 -33.10
N PHE A 11 12.39 21.93 -32.32
CA PHE A 11 11.45 21.36 -31.36
C PHE A 11 11.45 22.29 -30.14
N SER A 12 10.48 23.20 -30.07
CA SER A 12 10.20 23.95 -28.84
C SER A 12 9.70 22.97 -27.79
N LEU A 13 10.58 22.60 -26.85
CA LEU A 13 10.16 21.98 -25.59
C LEU A 13 9.32 23.01 -24.82
N PHE A 14 8.02 22.85 -24.87
CA PHE A 14 7.14 23.50 -23.92
C PHE A 14 7.28 22.76 -22.60
N VAL A 15 8.23 23.20 -21.77
CA VAL A 15 8.29 22.77 -20.36
C VAL A 15 7.15 23.55 -19.67
N GLY A 16 5.98 22.93 -19.66
CA GLY A 16 4.93 23.32 -18.74
C GLY A 16 5.41 23.03 -17.32
N SER A 17 5.89 24.05 -16.62
CA SER A 17 6.10 24.01 -15.18
C SER A 17 4.74 23.88 -14.51
N ASN A 18 4.25 22.66 -14.35
CA ASN A 18 3.31 22.35 -13.29
C ASN A 18 4.08 22.45 -11.98
N SER A 19 4.06 23.58 -11.36
CA SER A 19 4.38 23.73 -9.96
C SER A 19 3.24 23.13 -9.13
N SER A 20 3.13 21.82 -9.10
CA SER A 20 2.59 21.15 -7.93
C SER A 20 3.56 21.48 -6.81
N SER A 21 3.08 22.18 -5.79
CA SER A 21 3.81 22.33 -4.53
C SER A 21 4.01 20.91 -3.97
N ASP A 22 5.14 20.30 -4.33
CA ASP A 22 5.62 19.10 -3.68
C ASP A 22 5.92 19.49 -2.24
N THR A 23 4.98 19.24 -1.36
CA THR A 23 5.21 19.38 0.08
C THR A 23 6.24 18.29 0.40
N ASP A 24 7.46 18.68 0.75
CA ASP A 24 8.49 17.73 1.20
C ASP A 24 7.95 16.97 2.42
N ILE A 25 7.50 15.74 2.17
CA ILE A 25 6.93 14.88 3.20
C ILE A 25 8.09 14.26 3.97
N ASN A 26 8.23 14.65 5.23
CA ASN A 26 9.26 14.09 6.11
C ASN A 26 8.90 12.64 6.47
N THR A 27 9.66 11.67 5.94
CA THR A 27 9.46 10.24 6.16
C THR A 27 10.59 9.67 6.98
N ASN A 28 10.35 9.49 8.28
CA ASN A 28 11.38 9.05 9.25
C ASN A 28 11.37 7.54 9.52
N THR A 29 10.29 6.85 9.19
CA THR A 29 10.16 5.40 9.44
C THR A 29 10.11 4.59 8.15
N PRO A 30 10.50 3.31 8.17
CA PRO A 30 10.35 2.43 7.00
C PRO A 30 8.92 2.39 6.44
N GLN A 31 7.90 2.41 7.30
CA GLN A 31 6.50 2.45 6.89
C GLN A 31 6.17 3.74 6.16
N GLN A 32 6.65 4.89 6.66
CA GLN A 32 6.43 6.18 6.00
C GLN A 32 7.15 6.25 4.64
N GLN A 33 8.35 5.67 4.53
CA GLN A 33 9.06 5.56 3.26
C GLN A 33 8.29 4.69 2.25
N THR A 34 7.80 3.53 2.70
CA THR A 34 6.94 2.67 1.88
C THR A 34 5.66 3.40 1.46
N ALA A 35 5.03 4.10 2.40
CA ALA A 35 3.81 4.86 2.13
C ALA A 35 4.06 5.96 1.08
N LYS A 36 5.19 6.66 1.16
CA LYS A 36 5.55 7.68 0.16
C LYS A 36 5.72 7.07 -1.24
N VAL A 37 6.37 5.92 -1.37
CA VAL A 37 6.52 5.24 -2.66
C VAL A 37 5.15 4.90 -3.27
N ILE A 38 4.22 4.39 -2.47
CA ILE A 38 2.86 4.06 -2.92
C ILE A 38 2.10 5.33 -3.31
N TRP A 39 2.16 6.36 -2.47
CA TRP A 39 1.50 7.65 -2.70
C TRP A 39 1.95 8.27 -4.01
N ASP A 40 3.26 8.41 -4.19
CA ASP A 40 3.85 9.01 -5.40
C ASP A 40 3.46 8.21 -6.66
N ARG A 41 3.43 6.87 -6.54
CA ARG A 41 3.01 6.02 -7.65
C ARG A 41 1.55 6.25 -8.01
N VAL A 42 0.64 6.31 -7.06
CA VAL A 42 -0.79 6.58 -7.33
C VAL A 42 -0.96 7.90 -8.05
N LEU A 43 -0.31 8.97 -7.57
CA LEU A 43 -0.39 10.28 -8.22
C LEU A 43 0.20 10.26 -9.64
N LYS A 44 1.30 9.56 -9.86
CA LYS A 44 1.91 9.37 -11.17
C LYS A 44 0.98 8.64 -12.17
N GLU A 45 0.16 7.70 -11.68
CA GLU A 45 -0.85 6.99 -12.49
C GLU A 45 -2.11 7.82 -12.74
N GLY A 46 -2.15 9.08 -12.30
CA GLY A 46 -3.31 9.97 -12.42
C GLY A 46 -4.41 9.66 -11.40
N GLY A 47 -4.07 8.99 -10.32
CA GLY A 47 -4.96 8.82 -9.15
C GLY A 47 -5.07 10.09 -8.32
N THR A 48 -5.98 10.07 -7.36
CA THR A 48 -6.24 11.18 -6.43
C THR A 48 -5.46 11.01 -5.12
N LYS A 49 -5.37 12.06 -4.32
CA LYS A 49 -4.84 11.98 -2.95
C LYS A 49 -5.69 11.05 -2.09
N GLU A 50 -7.00 11.11 -2.27
CA GLU A 50 -7.97 10.22 -1.62
C GLU A 50 -7.76 8.75 -2.02
N GLY A 51 -7.51 8.50 -3.31
CA GLY A 51 -7.20 7.17 -3.83
C GLY A 51 -5.88 6.63 -3.29
N ALA A 52 -4.86 7.46 -3.19
CA ALA A 52 -3.58 7.10 -2.61
C ALA A 52 -3.72 6.74 -1.12
N ALA A 53 -4.43 7.56 -0.36
CA ALA A 53 -4.73 7.29 1.04
C ALA A 53 -5.53 6.00 1.22
N ALA A 54 -6.53 5.77 0.38
CA ALA A 54 -7.36 4.57 0.41
C ALA A 54 -6.54 3.29 0.15
N LEU A 55 -5.62 3.32 -0.82
CA LEU A 55 -4.71 2.20 -1.07
C LEU A 55 -3.76 1.97 0.11
N LEU A 56 -3.22 3.04 0.69
CA LEU A 56 -2.37 2.96 1.88
C LEU A 56 -3.11 2.34 3.07
N GLY A 57 -4.37 2.72 3.29
CA GLY A 57 -5.19 2.16 4.37
C GLY A 57 -5.41 0.65 4.21
N ASN A 58 -5.61 0.18 2.98
CA ASN A 58 -5.72 -1.24 2.67
C ASN A 58 -4.38 -1.96 2.89
N ASN A 59 -3.29 -1.47 2.30
CA ASN A 59 -1.98 -2.11 2.43
C ASN A 59 -1.47 -2.11 3.88
N GLN A 60 -1.80 -1.10 4.68
CA GLN A 60 -1.46 -1.11 6.10
C GLN A 60 -2.24 -2.20 6.86
N ALA A 61 -3.49 -2.42 6.53
CA ALA A 61 -4.27 -3.50 7.13
C ALA A 61 -3.75 -4.89 6.74
N GLU A 62 -3.22 -5.06 5.52
CA GLU A 62 -2.70 -6.33 5.01
C GLU A 62 -1.29 -6.65 5.54
N SER A 63 -0.39 -5.67 5.57
CA SER A 63 1.04 -5.91 5.77
C SER A 63 1.73 -4.95 6.74
N GLU A 64 1.00 -4.02 7.37
CA GLU A 64 1.59 -2.91 8.10
C GLU A 64 2.59 -2.09 7.22
N LEU A 65 2.37 -2.06 5.92
CA LEU A 65 3.27 -1.47 4.91
C LEU A 65 4.68 -2.08 4.90
N GLN A 66 4.79 -3.36 5.28
CA GLN A 66 6.05 -4.11 5.28
C GLN A 66 6.14 -4.99 4.04
N PRO A 67 7.01 -4.68 3.07
CA PRO A 67 7.11 -5.44 1.82
C PRO A 67 7.70 -6.84 2.00
N SER A 68 8.37 -7.11 3.11
CA SER A 68 9.02 -8.39 3.38
C SER A 68 8.17 -9.38 4.17
N ILE A 69 6.93 -9.01 4.51
CA ILE A 69 6.10 -9.88 5.34
C ILE A 69 5.55 -11.06 4.56
N ILE A 70 5.55 -12.22 5.19
CA ILE A 70 4.82 -13.41 4.76
C ILE A 70 3.70 -13.63 5.78
N GLN A 71 2.53 -14.02 5.31
CA GLN A 71 1.37 -14.26 6.15
C GLN A 71 1.73 -15.08 7.39
N SER A 72 1.20 -14.69 8.55
CA SER A 72 1.48 -15.32 9.84
C SER A 72 2.97 -15.30 10.26
N ASN A 73 3.78 -14.38 9.73
CA ASN A 73 5.23 -14.33 9.93
C ASN A 73 5.95 -15.64 9.59
N ALA A 74 5.42 -16.36 8.62
CA ALA A 74 5.99 -17.63 8.19
C ALA A 74 7.39 -17.44 7.57
N THR A 75 8.23 -18.46 7.72
CA THR A 75 9.54 -18.48 7.08
C THR A 75 9.38 -18.77 5.59
N TYR A 76 10.20 -18.09 4.77
CA TYR A 76 10.24 -18.34 3.34
C TYR A 76 10.59 -19.80 3.02
N ASN A 77 9.81 -20.42 2.15
CA ASN A 77 10.04 -21.75 1.60
C ASN A 77 9.72 -21.74 0.11
N GLU A 78 10.70 -22.01 -0.73
CA GLU A 78 10.60 -21.94 -2.20
C GLU A 78 9.47 -22.82 -2.75
N ALA A 79 9.37 -24.07 -2.30
CA ALA A 79 8.36 -25.00 -2.81
C ALA A 79 6.94 -24.50 -2.51
N LYS A 80 6.70 -24.00 -1.28
CA LYS A 80 5.43 -23.38 -0.90
C LYS A 80 5.18 -22.08 -1.65
N ALA A 81 6.22 -21.27 -1.81
CA ALA A 81 6.13 -19.97 -2.44
C ALA A 81 5.73 -20.09 -3.93
N MET A 82 6.20 -21.12 -4.61
CA MET A 82 5.92 -21.39 -6.03
C MET A 82 4.70 -22.27 -6.29
N ASP A 83 4.00 -22.73 -5.25
CA ASP A 83 2.79 -23.53 -5.40
C ASP A 83 1.57 -22.61 -5.60
N THR A 84 1.04 -22.56 -6.83
CA THR A 84 -0.12 -21.74 -7.20
C THR A 84 -1.42 -22.19 -6.54
N THR A 85 -1.47 -23.41 -6.01
CA THR A 85 -2.68 -23.98 -5.37
C THR A 85 -2.70 -23.76 -3.87
N LEU A 86 -1.54 -23.44 -3.28
CA LEU A 86 -1.41 -23.21 -1.84
C LEU A 86 -1.94 -21.82 -1.48
N GLY A 87 -3.06 -21.79 -0.75
CA GLY A 87 -3.57 -20.59 -0.08
C GLY A 87 -3.04 -20.47 1.35
N GLY A 88 -3.24 -19.29 1.96
CA GLY A 88 -2.79 -19.04 3.34
C GLY A 88 -1.28 -18.84 3.48
N TYR A 89 -0.61 -18.47 2.40
CA TYR A 89 0.83 -18.18 2.37
C TYR A 89 1.10 -16.91 1.56
N ALA A 90 0.42 -15.82 1.93
CA ALA A 90 0.44 -14.57 1.21
C ALA A 90 1.70 -13.73 1.47
N PHE A 91 2.11 -12.92 0.49
CA PHE A 91 3.37 -12.18 0.50
C PHE A 91 3.18 -10.69 0.29
N GLY A 92 3.99 -9.89 0.97
CA GLY A 92 4.26 -8.48 0.68
C GLY A 92 3.11 -7.53 0.98
N LEU A 93 3.16 -6.36 0.35
CA LEU A 93 2.33 -5.20 0.67
C LEU A 93 0.82 -5.47 0.59
N ALA A 94 0.37 -6.19 -0.42
CA ALA A 94 -1.03 -6.52 -0.64
C ALA A 94 -1.37 -7.98 -0.29
N GLN A 95 -0.49 -8.65 0.42
CA GLN A 95 -0.65 -10.06 0.79
C GLN A 95 -1.10 -10.93 -0.40
N TRP A 96 -0.37 -10.82 -1.51
CA TRP A 96 -0.65 -11.64 -2.69
C TRP A 96 -0.54 -13.13 -2.36
N ASP A 97 -1.58 -13.87 -2.66
CA ASP A 97 -1.66 -15.31 -2.36
C ASP A 97 -1.80 -16.15 -3.63
N SER A 98 -1.57 -17.46 -3.52
CA SER A 98 -1.74 -18.47 -4.57
C SER A 98 -1.08 -18.03 -5.90
N GLY A 99 -1.81 -17.97 -7.00
CA GLY A 99 -1.29 -17.58 -8.31
C GLY A 99 -0.72 -16.17 -8.38
N ARG A 100 -1.33 -15.19 -7.67
CA ARG A 100 -0.82 -13.81 -7.62
C ARG A 100 0.54 -13.73 -6.94
N ARG A 101 0.76 -14.50 -5.85
CA ARG A 101 2.06 -14.63 -5.19
C ARG A 101 3.12 -15.16 -6.18
N VAL A 102 2.81 -16.22 -6.90
CA VAL A 102 3.75 -16.80 -7.88
C VAL A 102 4.07 -15.81 -8.99
N ASN A 103 3.09 -15.03 -9.45
CA ASN A 103 3.31 -13.96 -10.44
C ASN A 103 4.27 -12.89 -9.91
N LEU A 104 4.09 -12.43 -8.67
CA LEU A 104 5.02 -11.49 -8.02
C LEU A 104 6.45 -12.05 -7.98
N LEU A 105 6.61 -13.31 -7.55
CA LEU A 105 7.93 -13.94 -7.43
C LEU A 105 8.61 -14.12 -8.80
N ASN A 106 7.86 -14.53 -9.82
CA ASN A 106 8.35 -14.65 -11.18
C ASN A 106 8.74 -13.27 -11.75
N TYR A 107 7.96 -12.23 -11.47
CA TYR A 107 8.30 -10.86 -11.85
C TYR A 107 9.59 -10.42 -11.18
N ALA A 108 9.73 -10.60 -9.86
CA ALA A 108 10.95 -10.28 -9.13
C ALA A 108 12.19 -10.97 -9.73
N LYS A 109 12.06 -12.26 -10.02
CA LYS A 109 13.11 -13.05 -10.67
C LYS A 109 13.48 -12.51 -12.05
N SER A 110 12.50 -12.14 -12.87
CA SER A 110 12.74 -11.56 -14.20
C SER A 110 13.48 -10.22 -14.13
N GLN A 111 13.20 -9.43 -13.10
CA GLN A 111 13.86 -8.14 -12.84
C GLN A 111 15.22 -8.28 -12.11
N LYS A 112 15.62 -9.50 -11.73
CA LYS A 112 16.80 -9.78 -10.90
C LYS A 112 16.82 -8.98 -9.60
N LYS A 113 15.64 -8.78 -9.00
CA LYS A 113 15.43 -8.07 -7.73
C LYS A 113 14.84 -9.00 -6.68
N SER A 114 14.98 -8.60 -5.40
CA SER A 114 14.25 -9.27 -4.32
C SER A 114 12.75 -9.02 -4.44
N TRP A 115 11.93 -10.02 -4.16
CA TRP A 115 10.49 -9.82 -4.04
C TRP A 115 10.13 -8.89 -2.87
N THR A 116 11.05 -8.66 -1.93
CA THR A 116 10.88 -7.74 -0.79
C THR A 116 11.16 -6.27 -1.13
N ASP A 117 11.55 -5.97 -2.37
CA ASP A 117 11.81 -4.61 -2.83
C ASP A 117 10.48 -3.84 -2.97
N THR A 118 10.35 -2.73 -2.24
CA THR A 118 9.12 -1.90 -2.24
C THR A 118 8.77 -1.39 -3.63
N ASN A 119 9.75 -0.88 -4.38
CA ASN A 119 9.49 -0.33 -5.70
C ASN A 119 9.06 -1.41 -6.69
N LEU A 120 9.65 -2.60 -6.60
CA LEU A 120 9.25 -3.75 -7.41
C LEU A 120 7.80 -4.16 -7.12
N GLN A 121 7.42 -4.24 -5.84
CA GLN A 121 6.05 -4.60 -5.49
C GLN A 121 5.03 -3.55 -5.93
N VAL A 122 5.37 -2.28 -5.79
CA VAL A 122 4.51 -1.18 -6.27
C VAL A 122 4.43 -1.19 -7.80
N GLU A 123 5.52 -1.48 -8.51
CA GLU A 123 5.49 -1.66 -9.95
C GLU A 123 4.63 -2.86 -10.36
N PHE A 124 4.80 -4.01 -9.69
CA PHE A 124 3.97 -5.20 -9.90
C PHE A 124 2.49 -4.88 -9.71
N MET A 125 2.12 -4.22 -8.64
CA MET A 125 0.75 -3.83 -8.29
C MET A 125 0.08 -3.04 -9.41
N PHE A 126 0.79 -2.10 -10.04
CA PHE A 126 0.24 -1.21 -11.06
C PHE A 126 0.41 -1.71 -12.49
N GLU A 127 1.39 -2.58 -12.79
CA GLU A 127 1.71 -2.94 -14.17
C GLU A 127 1.68 -4.44 -14.48
N GLN A 128 1.86 -5.30 -13.48
CA GLN A 128 2.17 -6.70 -13.71
C GLN A 128 1.17 -7.67 -13.06
N ASP A 129 0.21 -7.17 -12.30
CA ASP A 129 -0.82 -7.99 -11.62
C ASP A 129 -2.02 -8.27 -12.53
N GLY A 130 -1.81 -8.29 -13.84
CA GLY A 130 -2.81 -8.61 -14.83
C GLY A 130 -3.99 -7.62 -14.85
N THR A 131 -5.21 -8.16 -14.87
CA THR A 131 -6.43 -7.33 -14.84
C THR A 131 -6.59 -6.55 -13.54
N ASP A 132 -5.97 -6.99 -12.46
CA ASP A 132 -6.01 -6.33 -11.16
C ASP A 132 -5.25 -5.00 -11.19
N SER A 133 -4.16 -4.89 -11.96
CA SER A 133 -3.48 -3.61 -12.21
C SER A 133 -4.39 -2.59 -12.88
N THR A 134 -5.14 -3.01 -13.90
CA THR A 134 -6.08 -2.13 -14.60
C THR A 134 -7.22 -1.68 -13.68
N LEU A 135 -7.75 -2.60 -12.88
CA LEU A 135 -8.79 -2.30 -11.90
C LEU A 135 -8.29 -1.32 -10.84
N LEU A 136 -7.10 -1.54 -10.29
CA LEU A 136 -6.52 -0.66 -9.29
C LEU A 136 -6.33 0.76 -9.81
N LYS A 137 -5.79 0.92 -11.03
CA LYS A 137 -5.65 2.24 -11.70
C LYS A 137 -6.99 2.99 -11.85
N GLN A 138 -8.09 2.27 -11.94
CA GLN A 138 -9.43 2.88 -11.96
C GLN A 138 -9.89 3.27 -10.55
N LEU A 139 -9.73 2.37 -9.57
CA LEU A 139 -10.19 2.57 -8.21
C LEU A 139 -9.49 3.74 -7.51
N VAL A 140 -8.18 3.90 -7.72
CA VAL A 140 -7.40 4.99 -7.10
C VAL A 140 -7.75 6.39 -7.63
N LYS A 141 -8.67 6.50 -8.58
CA LYS A 141 -9.25 7.79 -9.05
C LYS A 141 -10.43 8.25 -8.20
N GLY A 142 -10.84 7.48 -7.21
CA GLY A 142 -11.91 7.87 -6.30
C GLY A 142 -11.57 9.13 -5.51
N THR A 143 -12.59 9.96 -5.24
CA THR A 143 -12.45 11.27 -4.59
C THR A 143 -13.00 11.30 -3.16
N ASN A 144 -13.34 10.15 -2.59
CA ASN A 144 -13.79 9.99 -1.22
C ASN A 144 -12.97 8.91 -0.55
N VAL A 145 -12.22 9.25 0.49
CA VAL A 145 -11.30 8.34 1.18
C VAL A 145 -12.00 7.07 1.64
N LYS A 146 -13.12 7.18 2.38
CA LYS A 146 -13.81 6.02 2.95
C LYS A 146 -14.41 5.11 1.88
N GLN A 147 -15.12 5.70 0.92
CA GLN A 147 -15.74 4.92 -0.16
C GLN A 147 -14.69 4.23 -1.03
N THR A 148 -13.62 4.95 -1.37
CA THR A 148 -12.52 4.38 -2.18
C THR A 148 -11.79 3.27 -1.43
N THR A 149 -11.62 3.41 -0.11
CA THR A 149 -11.06 2.34 0.75
C THR A 149 -11.92 1.08 0.69
N GLU A 150 -13.24 1.22 0.81
CA GLU A 150 -14.16 0.10 0.69
C GLU A 150 -14.13 -0.53 -0.70
N ASP A 151 -14.11 0.28 -1.74
CA ASP A 151 -14.05 -0.21 -3.12
C ASP A 151 -12.77 -1.00 -3.41
N ILE A 152 -11.62 -0.52 -2.94
CA ILE A 152 -10.34 -1.24 -3.04
C ILE A 152 -10.41 -2.55 -2.26
N MET A 153 -10.86 -2.52 -1.01
CA MET A 153 -10.98 -3.70 -0.16
C MET A 153 -11.85 -4.78 -0.82
N ARG A 154 -13.03 -4.41 -1.33
CA ARG A 154 -14.00 -5.37 -1.87
C ARG A 154 -13.65 -5.88 -3.26
N LYS A 155 -13.16 -4.99 -4.13
CA LYS A 155 -13.02 -5.26 -5.57
C LYS A 155 -11.63 -5.75 -5.93
N TRP A 156 -10.59 -5.18 -5.31
CA TRP A 156 -9.19 -5.45 -5.65
C TRP A 156 -8.52 -6.41 -4.67
N GLU A 157 -8.58 -6.12 -3.36
CA GLU A 157 -8.07 -7.03 -2.32
C GLU A 157 -8.94 -8.28 -2.20
N ARG A 158 -10.25 -8.13 -2.39
CA ARG A 158 -11.22 -9.20 -2.18
C ARG A 158 -11.13 -9.79 -0.78
N ALA A 159 -10.89 -8.92 0.20
CA ALA A 159 -10.72 -9.29 1.60
C ALA A 159 -11.95 -10.03 2.12
N GLY A 160 -11.74 -11.22 2.68
CA GLY A 160 -12.82 -12.01 3.26
C GLY A 160 -13.41 -11.43 4.56
N ALA A 161 -12.60 -10.65 5.30
CA ALA A 161 -12.99 -10.03 6.58
C ALA A 161 -13.58 -8.64 6.36
N VAL A 162 -14.88 -8.53 6.08
CA VAL A 162 -15.59 -7.24 5.91
C VAL A 162 -15.51 -6.37 7.16
N ASP A 163 -15.39 -6.98 8.33
CA ASP A 163 -15.31 -6.29 9.64
C ASP A 163 -14.02 -5.46 9.79
N SER A 164 -13.03 -5.67 8.91
CA SER A 164 -11.81 -4.87 8.86
C SER A 164 -11.98 -3.49 8.22
N LEU A 165 -13.15 -3.19 7.61
CA LEU A 165 -13.37 -1.95 6.88
C LEU A 165 -13.17 -0.68 7.72
N PRO A 166 -13.73 -0.56 8.95
CA PRO A 166 -13.52 0.64 9.76
C PRO A 166 -12.03 0.90 10.06
N LYS A 167 -11.26 -0.16 10.31
CA LYS A 167 -9.82 -0.07 10.55
C LYS A 167 -9.07 0.41 9.29
N ARG A 168 -9.42 -0.12 8.12
CA ARG A 168 -8.82 0.29 6.84
C ARG A 168 -9.11 1.76 6.54
N GLN A 169 -10.35 2.19 6.78
CA GLN A 169 -10.77 3.58 6.63
C GLN A 169 -10.04 4.51 7.61
N GLY A 170 -9.85 4.11 8.87
CA GLY A 170 -9.07 4.87 9.84
C GLY A 170 -7.61 5.05 9.43
N PHE A 171 -6.97 3.99 8.93
CA PHE A 171 -5.62 4.10 8.36
C PHE A 171 -5.58 5.00 7.12
N ALA A 172 -6.58 4.92 6.25
CA ALA A 172 -6.65 5.76 5.07
C ALA A 172 -6.78 7.26 5.43
N GLU A 173 -7.62 7.61 6.41
CA GLU A 173 -7.78 8.98 6.91
C GLU A 173 -6.49 9.49 7.56
N TYR A 174 -5.79 8.64 8.33
CA TYR A 174 -4.46 8.97 8.87
C TYR A 174 -3.47 9.30 7.75
N TRP A 175 -3.34 8.43 6.73
CA TRP A 175 -2.40 8.67 5.64
C TRP A 175 -2.79 9.87 4.79
N TYR A 176 -4.06 10.12 4.59
CA TYR A 176 -4.52 11.32 3.90
C TYR A 176 -4.02 12.59 4.61
N THR A 177 -4.26 12.67 5.92
CA THR A 177 -3.80 13.80 6.74
C THR A 177 -2.28 13.90 6.72
N PHE A 178 -1.57 12.83 7.03
CA PHE A 178 -0.10 12.79 7.06
C PHE A 178 0.52 13.27 5.75
N MET A 179 0.07 12.73 4.63
CA MET A 179 0.63 13.04 3.31
C MET A 179 0.24 14.43 2.79
N THR A 180 -0.88 14.99 3.25
CA THR A 180 -1.33 16.33 2.80
C THR A 180 -0.82 17.46 3.69
N THR A 181 -0.38 17.17 4.92
CA THR A 181 0.20 18.14 5.86
C THR A 181 1.74 18.14 5.89
N GLY A 182 2.40 17.42 4.97
CA GLY A 182 3.86 17.39 4.90
C GLY A 182 4.52 16.47 5.92
N GLY A 183 3.78 15.52 6.51
CA GLY A 183 4.32 14.63 7.55
C GLY A 183 4.53 15.32 8.91
N ASP A 184 4.18 16.60 8.98
CA ASP A 184 4.18 17.34 10.23
C ASP A 184 2.91 17.00 11.01
N SER A 185 3.00 15.99 11.85
CA SER A 185 2.08 15.85 12.99
C SER A 185 2.44 17.02 13.91
N GLY A 186 1.80 18.18 13.68
CA GLY A 186 2.14 19.45 14.32
C GLY A 186 2.66 19.28 15.73
N THR A 187 3.79 19.86 16.02
CA THR A 187 4.31 20.11 17.36
C THR A 187 3.37 21.05 18.14
N GLY A 188 2.16 20.59 18.35
CA GLY A 188 1.21 21.08 19.33
C GLY A 188 1.11 19.97 20.37
N GLY A 189 1.64 20.24 21.56
CA GLY A 189 1.80 19.27 22.63
C GLY A 189 0.55 18.44 22.89
N GLY A 190 0.76 17.16 23.03
CA GLY A 190 -0.20 16.24 23.59
C GLY A 190 -1.10 15.52 22.58
N SER A 191 -1.00 14.23 22.60
CA SER A 191 -1.85 13.24 21.95
C SER A 191 -1.57 13.07 20.46
N GLY A 192 -0.86 11.98 20.14
CA GLY A 192 -0.89 11.42 18.80
C GLY A 192 -2.31 11.40 18.29
N ILE A 193 -2.51 11.74 17.01
CA ILE A 193 -3.78 11.52 16.34
C ILE A 193 -3.99 10.01 16.34
N THR A 194 -4.53 9.49 17.42
CA THR A 194 -5.19 8.22 17.40
C THR A 194 -6.37 8.39 16.45
N PRO A 195 -6.54 7.56 15.43
CA PRO A 195 -7.79 7.54 14.70
C PRO A 195 -8.90 7.50 15.73
N ASP A 196 -10.01 8.19 15.47
CA ASP A 196 -11.17 8.20 16.38
C ASP A 196 -11.61 6.74 16.55
N ILE A 197 -11.05 6.13 17.59
CA ILE A 197 -11.29 4.73 17.89
C ILE A 197 -12.65 4.74 18.59
N PRO A 198 -13.63 4.00 18.10
CA PRO A 198 -14.94 3.95 18.70
C PRO A 198 -14.84 3.80 20.21
N SER A 199 -15.62 4.57 20.96
CA SER A 199 -15.61 4.60 22.43
C SER A 199 -15.71 3.17 22.98
N GLY A 200 -14.65 2.72 23.65
CA GLY A 200 -14.51 1.34 24.15
C GLY A 200 -13.23 0.63 23.67
N TRP A 201 -12.53 1.19 22.70
CA TRP A 201 -11.24 0.69 22.23
C TRP A 201 -10.14 1.55 22.82
N THR A 202 -9.49 1.10 23.86
CA THR A 202 -8.34 1.81 24.43
C THR A 202 -7.04 1.21 23.88
N LEU A 203 -6.23 2.04 23.22
CA LEU A 203 -4.83 1.72 22.88
C LEU A 203 -3.92 1.72 24.13
N ASP A 204 -4.48 2.03 25.31
CA ASP A 204 -3.75 2.23 26.55
C ASP A 204 -3.39 0.94 27.30
N LYS A 205 -3.74 -0.21 26.77
CA LYS A 205 -3.20 -1.45 27.30
C LYS A 205 -1.88 -1.74 26.59
N PRO A 206 -0.75 -1.79 27.33
CA PRO A 206 0.48 -2.32 26.76
C PRO A 206 0.13 -3.70 26.19
N ILE A 207 0.37 -3.87 24.89
CA ILE A 207 0.16 -5.14 24.24
C ILE A 207 1.04 -6.14 24.97
N ASN A 208 0.43 -7.00 25.77
CA ASN A 208 1.16 -8.06 26.44
C ASN A 208 1.60 -9.06 25.37
N THR A 209 2.81 -8.89 24.89
CA THR A 209 3.40 -9.75 23.87
C THR A 209 3.77 -11.13 24.42
N SER A 210 3.64 -11.35 25.73
CA SER A 210 3.98 -12.61 26.39
C SER A 210 2.82 -13.57 26.61
N GLY A 211 1.60 -13.24 26.14
CA GLY A 211 0.43 -14.10 26.28
C GLY A 211 -0.50 -14.02 25.06
N TYR A 212 -1.04 -15.16 24.66
CA TYR A 212 -2.13 -15.24 23.69
C TYR A 212 -3.44 -14.87 24.40
N ILE A 213 -4.23 -13.97 23.82
CA ILE A 213 -5.56 -13.63 24.35
C ILE A 213 -6.60 -14.64 23.88
N ALA A 214 -6.34 -15.31 22.76
CA ALA A 214 -7.12 -16.43 22.30
C ALA A 214 -6.21 -17.59 21.90
N SER A 215 -6.48 -18.78 22.38
CA SER A 215 -5.66 -19.98 22.15
C SER A 215 -5.60 -20.48 20.72
N SER A 216 -6.37 -19.88 19.81
CA SER A 216 -6.51 -20.30 18.41
C SER A 216 -5.87 -19.39 17.38
N TYR A 217 -5.38 -18.20 17.77
CA TYR A 217 -4.80 -17.23 16.83
C TYR A 217 -3.52 -16.63 17.38
N GLU A 218 -2.46 -16.68 16.58
CA GLU A 218 -1.19 -16.06 16.91
C GLU A 218 -1.27 -14.53 16.87
N TYR A 219 -0.49 -13.86 17.71
CA TYR A 219 -0.33 -12.42 17.72
C TYR A 219 0.00 -11.89 16.31
N LYS A 220 -0.68 -10.82 15.88
CA LYS A 220 -0.57 -10.19 14.56
C LYS A 220 -1.15 -10.94 13.36
N GLN A 221 -1.98 -11.94 13.54
CA GLN A 221 -2.80 -12.46 12.43
C GLN A 221 -3.97 -11.52 12.14
N CYS A 222 -4.44 -11.47 10.89
CA CYS A 222 -5.59 -10.64 10.49
C CYS A 222 -6.83 -10.86 11.37
N THR A 223 -7.00 -12.06 11.87
CA THR A 223 -8.11 -12.47 12.75
C THR A 223 -7.91 -12.10 14.22
N TRP A 224 -6.67 -11.83 14.66
CA TRP A 224 -6.39 -11.50 16.05
C TRP A 224 -7.05 -10.18 16.50
N PHE A 225 -7.18 -9.22 15.58
CA PHE A 225 -7.79 -7.92 15.86
C PHE A 225 -9.32 -7.92 15.83
N THR A 226 -9.96 -9.00 15.39
CA THR A 226 -11.43 -9.10 15.36
C THR A 226 -12.02 -9.63 16.66
N TRP A 227 -11.21 -10.16 17.59
CA TRP A 227 -11.65 -10.79 18.82
C TRP A 227 -11.37 -9.97 20.10
N ASN A 228 -10.69 -8.85 20.00
CA ASN A 228 -10.40 -7.94 21.10
C ASN A 228 -10.90 -6.54 20.77
#